data_796f283e1fd65196a688675010800676
#
_entry.id   796f283e1fd65196a688675010800676
#
_cell.length_a   1.000
_cell.length_b   1.000
_cell.length_c   1.000
_cell.angle_alpha   90.00
_cell.angle_beta   90.00
_cell.angle_gamma   90.00
#
_symmetry.space_group_name_H-M   'P 1'
#
loop_
_entity.id
_entity.type
_entity.pdbx_description
1 polymer ?
#
loop_
_entity_poly.entity_id
_entity_poly.type
_entity_poly.pdbx_seq_one_letter_code
_entity_poly.pdbx_strand_id
1 'polypeptide(L)'
;MDDPEPKIRIAIDAMGGDNAPFSIVAGTVMGYRVLRPNIELILVGDADCIRHELHGLRADNIPIKVIDAPEAIDMSEDPLDAVRQKRNSSINIGLALQKDGLADAFISAGNTGAVMAASLFTLGRLEGVSRPAIAALFPTEDGVALVLDAGANSDCKAQHLSQFGIMGALYSKFILKVKNPKVGLLSIGEEQSKGNELTIASHKLLDSAGLNFCGNVEGRDILKGTADVVVCDGFVGNIILKFAESTGSFMSTLLRKKIRGNLFATIGAFLMKAAFRSFRQSLDSAEYGGAPLLGIDGVCIICHGNSSPRAIKNAIILAVDMVRKQVNVVIREKLRVNGSQPESVVNPTNRIA
;
A
#
# COMPACT_ATOMS: atom_id res chain seq x y z
N MET A 1 -25.86 -22.41 -17.88
CA MET A 1 -25.45 -22.46 -16.46
C MET A 1 -24.10 -21.78 -16.45
N ASP A 2 -24.04 -20.55 -15.94
CA ASP A 2 -22.77 -19.87 -15.84
C ASP A 2 -21.93 -20.64 -14.83
N ASP A 3 -20.73 -21.05 -15.22
CA ASP A 3 -19.75 -21.63 -14.30
C ASP A 3 -19.53 -20.63 -13.15
N PRO A 4 -19.54 -21.11 -11.91
CA PRO A 4 -19.33 -20.19 -10.77
C PRO A 4 -17.98 -19.50 -10.94
N GLU A 5 -17.97 -18.16 -10.86
CA GLU A 5 -16.74 -17.40 -10.90
C GLU A 5 -15.71 -18.01 -9.93
N PRO A 6 -14.46 -18.20 -10.34
CA PRO A 6 -13.44 -18.80 -9.50
C PRO A 6 -13.26 -17.96 -8.23
N LYS A 7 -13.19 -18.63 -7.08
CA LYS A 7 -12.95 -17.95 -5.80
C LYS A 7 -11.58 -17.28 -5.79
N ILE A 8 -11.53 -16.06 -5.32
CA ILE A 8 -10.27 -15.36 -5.07
C ILE A 8 -9.68 -15.86 -3.76
N ARG A 9 -8.43 -16.33 -3.80
CA ARG A 9 -7.70 -16.92 -2.68
C ARG A 9 -6.70 -15.90 -2.13
N ILE A 10 -6.77 -15.63 -0.84
CA ILE A 10 -5.90 -14.64 -0.19
C ILE A 10 -5.13 -15.31 0.93
N ALA A 11 -3.81 -15.32 0.82
CA ALA A 11 -2.91 -15.70 1.90
C ALA A 11 -2.67 -14.51 2.83
N ILE A 12 -2.74 -14.73 4.13
CA ILE A 12 -2.65 -13.69 5.16
C ILE A 12 -1.64 -14.16 6.20
N ASP A 13 -0.59 -13.40 6.38
CA ASP A 13 0.39 -13.58 7.44
C ASP A 13 -0.27 -13.33 8.80
N ALA A 14 -0.52 -14.40 9.55
CA ALA A 14 -1.20 -14.34 10.83
C ALA A 14 -0.28 -13.89 11.97
N MET A 15 1.04 -13.95 11.79
CA MET A 15 2.04 -13.69 12.82
C MET A 15 2.66 -12.29 12.72
N GLY A 16 2.30 -11.51 11.68
CA GLY A 16 2.85 -10.16 11.48
C GLY A 16 2.08 -9.08 12.24
N GLY A 17 2.83 -8.20 12.92
CA GLY A 17 2.30 -7.02 13.61
C GLY A 17 2.20 -7.13 15.13
N ASP A 18 2.00 -5.96 15.78
CA ASP A 18 2.08 -5.77 17.24
C ASP A 18 0.99 -6.54 18.02
N ASN A 19 -0.13 -6.83 17.35
CA ASN A 19 -1.30 -7.51 17.94
C ASN A 19 -1.61 -8.84 17.25
N ALA A 20 -0.60 -9.46 16.64
CA ALA A 20 -0.71 -10.79 16.05
C ALA A 20 -0.80 -11.86 17.16
N PRO A 21 -1.49 -12.97 16.94
CA PRO A 21 -2.34 -13.27 15.79
C PRO A 21 -3.76 -12.67 15.89
N PHE A 22 -4.19 -12.18 17.06
CA PHE A 22 -5.57 -11.78 17.35
C PHE A 22 -6.15 -10.79 16.32
N SER A 23 -5.47 -9.66 16.07
CA SER A 23 -5.99 -8.64 15.14
C SER A 23 -6.13 -9.17 13.71
N ILE A 24 -5.21 -10.05 13.30
CA ILE A 24 -5.19 -10.60 11.95
C ILE A 24 -6.32 -11.62 11.80
N VAL A 25 -6.46 -12.55 12.74
CA VAL A 25 -7.52 -13.57 12.74
C VAL A 25 -8.90 -12.92 12.82
N ALA A 26 -9.10 -11.97 13.74
CA ALA A 26 -10.36 -11.24 13.86
C ALA A 26 -10.71 -10.46 12.57
N GLY A 27 -9.74 -9.78 11.96
CA GLY A 27 -9.92 -9.07 10.70
C GLY A 27 -10.26 -10.02 9.55
N THR A 28 -9.64 -11.19 9.52
CA THR A 28 -9.90 -12.25 8.52
C THR A 28 -11.34 -12.77 8.64
N VAL A 29 -11.80 -13.04 9.86
CA VAL A 29 -13.20 -13.43 10.13
C VAL A 29 -14.18 -12.33 9.66
N MET A 30 -13.87 -11.06 9.95
CA MET A 30 -14.68 -9.93 9.49
C MET A 30 -14.71 -9.82 7.98
N GLY A 31 -13.56 -9.99 7.30
CA GLY A 31 -13.43 -9.98 5.85
C GLY A 31 -14.26 -11.09 5.19
N TYR A 32 -14.16 -12.30 5.70
CA TYR A 32 -14.97 -13.42 5.22
C TYR A 32 -16.47 -13.13 5.29
N ARG A 33 -16.95 -12.62 6.42
CA ARG A 33 -18.39 -12.32 6.60
C ARG A 33 -18.94 -11.31 5.59
N VAL A 34 -18.09 -10.39 5.09
CA VAL A 34 -18.47 -9.35 4.13
C VAL A 34 -18.42 -9.87 2.69
N LEU A 35 -17.40 -10.68 2.35
CA LEU A 35 -17.06 -11.01 0.96
C LEU A 35 -17.54 -12.39 0.49
N ARG A 36 -18.00 -13.27 1.43
CA ARG A 36 -18.52 -14.60 1.05
C ARG A 36 -19.66 -14.50 0.04
N PRO A 37 -19.84 -15.48 -0.85
CA PRO A 37 -19.17 -16.79 -0.93
C PRO A 37 -17.94 -16.82 -1.86
N ASN A 38 -17.58 -15.70 -2.50
CA ASN A 38 -16.68 -15.66 -3.65
C ASN A 38 -15.17 -15.55 -3.27
N ILE A 39 -14.82 -15.84 -2.00
CA ILE A 39 -13.43 -15.79 -1.53
C ILE A 39 -13.05 -17.06 -0.77
N GLU A 40 -11.75 -17.32 -0.76
CA GLU A 40 -11.09 -18.28 0.11
C GLU A 40 -9.97 -17.57 0.88
N LEU A 41 -9.98 -17.68 2.19
CA LEU A 41 -8.98 -17.05 3.04
C LEU A 41 -8.07 -18.10 3.65
N ILE A 42 -6.77 -17.84 3.64
CA ILE A 42 -5.71 -18.75 4.09
C ILE A 42 -4.88 -18.00 5.13
N LEU A 43 -5.01 -18.37 6.39
CA LEU A 43 -4.15 -17.88 7.46
C LEU A 43 -2.86 -18.70 7.49
N VAL A 44 -1.73 -18.01 7.48
CA VAL A 44 -0.39 -18.62 7.50
C VAL A 44 0.33 -18.21 8.77
N GLY A 45 0.73 -19.15 9.59
CA GLY A 45 1.39 -18.91 10.88
C GLY A 45 1.30 -20.12 11.79
N ASP A 46 1.62 -19.94 13.08
CA ASP A 46 1.49 -20.97 14.10
C ASP A 46 0.03 -21.48 14.14
N ALA A 47 -0.15 -22.73 13.73
CA ALA A 47 -1.48 -23.29 13.51
C ALA A 47 -2.28 -23.44 14.81
N ASP A 48 -1.62 -23.68 15.94
CA ASP A 48 -2.28 -23.85 17.22
C ASP A 48 -2.72 -22.50 17.78
N CYS A 49 -1.88 -21.46 17.69
CA CYS A 49 -2.23 -20.09 18.02
C CYS A 49 -3.42 -19.60 17.18
N ILE A 50 -3.39 -19.82 15.86
CA ILE A 50 -4.47 -19.41 14.95
C ILE A 50 -5.80 -20.11 15.30
N ARG A 51 -5.78 -21.42 15.54
CA ARG A 51 -6.99 -22.18 15.92
C ARG A 51 -7.54 -21.74 17.27
N HIS A 52 -6.66 -21.43 18.24
CA HIS A 52 -7.07 -20.88 19.54
C HIS A 52 -7.85 -19.56 19.37
N GLU A 53 -7.35 -18.65 18.53
CA GLU A 53 -8.03 -17.37 18.26
C GLU A 53 -9.36 -17.57 17.50
N LEU A 54 -9.41 -18.46 16.50
CA LEU A 54 -10.65 -18.78 15.80
C LEU A 54 -11.72 -19.32 16.75
N HIS A 55 -11.33 -20.20 17.68
CA HIS A 55 -12.21 -20.73 18.72
C HIS A 55 -12.71 -19.62 19.66
N GLY A 56 -11.82 -18.76 20.15
CA GLY A 56 -12.16 -17.61 20.99
C GLY A 56 -13.18 -16.66 20.33
N LEU A 57 -13.09 -16.50 19.01
CA LEU A 57 -14.00 -15.71 18.19
C LEU A 57 -15.29 -16.46 17.77
N ARG A 58 -15.47 -17.70 18.20
CA ARG A 58 -16.57 -18.61 17.77
C ARG A 58 -16.68 -18.71 16.25
N ALA A 59 -15.52 -18.85 15.60
CA ALA A 59 -15.39 -18.86 14.16
C ALA A 59 -14.97 -20.24 13.59
N ASP A 60 -15.01 -21.31 14.38
CA ASP A 60 -14.61 -22.66 13.99
C ASP A 60 -15.39 -23.19 12.77
N ASN A 61 -16.60 -22.70 12.57
CA ASN A 61 -17.45 -23.09 11.42
C ASN A 61 -17.21 -22.25 10.16
N ILE A 62 -16.31 -21.28 10.20
CA ILE A 62 -15.97 -20.46 9.04
C ILE A 62 -14.89 -21.20 8.24
N PRO A 63 -15.07 -21.40 6.93
CA PRO A 63 -14.12 -22.15 6.09
C PRO A 63 -12.87 -21.32 5.78
N ILE A 64 -12.09 -21.02 6.81
CA ILE A 64 -10.76 -20.40 6.68
C ILE A 64 -9.73 -21.52 6.73
N LYS A 65 -8.87 -21.58 5.72
CA LYS A 65 -7.75 -22.52 5.71
C LYS A 65 -6.64 -22.02 6.65
N VAL A 66 -5.99 -22.94 7.36
CA VAL A 66 -4.82 -22.66 8.19
C VAL A 66 -3.65 -23.45 7.64
N ILE A 67 -2.57 -22.75 7.34
CA ILE A 67 -1.29 -23.34 6.91
C ILE A 67 -0.26 -23.05 7.97
N ASP A 68 0.36 -24.11 8.47
CA ASP A 68 1.36 -24.02 9.53
C ASP A 68 2.65 -23.37 9.03
N ALA A 69 3.12 -22.37 9.78
CA ALA A 69 4.38 -21.68 9.57
C ALA A 69 5.01 -21.43 10.95
N PRO A 70 5.95 -22.28 11.36
CA PRO A 70 6.48 -22.28 12.73
C PRO A 70 7.41 -21.12 13.04
N GLU A 71 7.82 -20.36 12.03
CA GLU A 71 8.74 -19.23 12.19
C GLU A 71 8.01 -17.90 11.93
N ALA A 72 8.32 -16.89 12.72
CA ALA A 72 7.86 -15.51 12.50
C ALA A 72 9.08 -14.56 12.41
N ILE A 73 8.98 -13.55 11.52
CA ILE A 73 9.97 -12.49 11.41
C ILE A 73 9.54 -11.34 12.30
N ASP A 74 10.41 -10.99 13.27
CA ASP A 74 10.16 -9.89 14.19
C ASP A 74 10.31 -8.52 13.51
N MET A 75 9.62 -7.50 14.04
CA MET A 75 9.68 -6.13 13.52
C MET A 75 11.06 -5.48 13.67
N SER A 76 11.88 -5.97 14.59
CA SER A 76 13.23 -5.46 14.90
C SER A 76 14.36 -6.18 14.15
N GLU A 77 14.07 -7.29 13.46
CA GLU A 77 15.09 -8.06 12.74
C GLU A 77 15.52 -7.35 11.44
N ASP A 78 16.78 -7.59 11.04
CA ASP A 78 17.22 -7.16 9.70
C ASP A 78 16.38 -7.87 8.63
N PRO A 79 15.74 -7.13 7.75
CA PRO A 79 14.80 -7.69 6.77
C PRO A 79 15.39 -8.74 5.85
N LEU A 80 16.62 -8.49 5.34
CA LEU A 80 17.23 -9.38 4.35
C LEU A 80 17.73 -10.67 5.00
N ASP A 81 18.33 -10.55 6.16
CA ASP A 81 18.85 -11.70 6.90
C ASP A 81 17.71 -12.58 7.42
N ALA A 82 16.66 -11.97 7.98
CA ALA A 82 15.51 -12.69 8.49
C ALA A 82 14.79 -13.49 7.37
N VAL A 83 14.56 -12.89 6.20
CA VAL A 83 13.94 -13.57 5.05
C VAL A 83 14.77 -14.78 4.57
N ARG A 84 16.10 -14.67 4.59
CA ARG A 84 17.00 -15.76 4.15
C ARG A 84 17.11 -16.88 5.17
N GLN A 85 17.12 -16.56 6.45
CA GLN A 85 17.33 -17.52 7.55
C GLN A 85 16.03 -18.24 7.92
N LYS A 86 14.91 -17.50 7.99
CA LYS A 86 13.59 -18.02 8.39
C LYS A 86 12.74 -18.41 7.19
N ARG A 87 13.15 -19.46 6.51
CA ARG A 87 12.50 -19.93 5.29
C ARG A 87 11.06 -20.43 5.50
N ASN A 88 10.77 -20.91 6.70
CA ASN A 88 9.45 -21.38 7.11
C ASN A 88 8.64 -20.30 7.83
N SER A 89 8.98 -19.03 7.63
CA SER A 89 8.21 -17.92 8.17
C SER A 89 6.87 -17.74 7.45
N SER A 90 5.88 -17.20 8.17
CA SER A 90 4.55 -16.89 7.64
C SER A 90 4.61 -16.00 6.40
N ILE A 91 5.56 -15.07 6.32
CA ILE A 91 5.80 -14.22 5.16
C ILE A 91 6.29 -15.05 3.97
N ASN A 92 7.33 -15.88 4.15
CA ASN A 92 7.90 -16.67 3.06
C ASN A 92 6.92 -17.73 2.54
N ILE A 93 6.24 -18.45 3.44
CA ILE A 93 5.23 -19.45 3.05
C ILE A 93 4.05 -18.78 2.36
N GLY A 94 3.54 -17.66 2.88
CA GLY A 94 2.42 -16.95 2.29
C GLY A 94 2.70 -16.45 0.85
N LEU A 95 3.90 -15.95 0.60
CA LEU A 95 4.33 -15.53 -0.74
C LEU A 95 4.60 -16.73 -1.65
N ALA A 96 5.11 -17.85 -1.12
CA ALA A 96 5.27 -19.10 -1.89
C ALA A 96 3.92 -19.62 -2.38
N LEU A 97 2.86 -19.59 -1.55
CA LEU A 97 1.51 -19.95 -1.97
C LEU A 97 1.04 -19.11 -3.17
N GLN A 98 1.36 -17.82 -3.20
CA GLN A 98 1.03 -16.97 -4.33
C GLN A 98 1.87 -17.33 -5.57
N LYS A 99 3.16 -17.59 -5.40
CA LYS A 99 4.06 -18.04 -6.49
C LYS A 99 3.60 -19.33 -7.14
N ASP A 100 3.13 -20.26 -6.33
CA ASP A 100 2.67 -21.59 -6.76
C ASP A 100 1.23 -21.58 -7.30
N GLY A 101 0.60 -20.40 -7.39
CA GLY A 101 -0.76 -20.26 -7.86
C GLY A 101 -1.81 -20.85 -6.90
N LEU A 102 -1.47 -21.01 -5.62
CA LEU A 102 -2.38 -21.46 -4.56
C LEU A 102 -3.06 -20.30 -3.84
N ALA A 103 -2.55 -19.08 -3.99
CA ALA A 103 -3.15 -17.83 -3.58
C ALA A 103 -3.04 -16.79 -4.69
N ASP A 104 -3.98 -15.84 -4.75
CA ASP A 104 -4.04 -14.78 -5.76
C ASP A 104 -3.51 -13.45 -5.21
N ALA A 105 -3.45 -13.32 -3.86
CA ALA A 105 -2.90 -12.17 -3.17
C ALA A 105 -2.27 -12.58 -1.83
N PHE A 106 -1.36 -11.73 -1.33
CA PHE A 106 -0.74 -11.86 -0.01
C PHE A 106 -0.92 -10.59 0.80
N ILE A 107 -1.19 -10.72 2.10
CA ILE A 107 -1.35 -9.61 3.04
C ILE A 107 -0.48 -9.87 4.27
N SER A 108 0.28 -8.87 4.71
CA SER A 108 1.05 -8.94 5.95
C SER A 108 1.06 -7.59 6.67
N ALA A 109 0.99 -7.63 8.01
CA ALA A 109 1.22 -6.50 8.90
C ALA A 109 2.60 -6.60 9.61
N GLY A 110 3.47 -7.50 9.13
CA GLY A 110 4.81 -7.71 9.66
C GLY A 110 5.81 -6.65 9.21
N ASN A 111 7.09 -7.00 9.37
CA ASN A 111 8.20 -6.12 9.00
C ASN A 111 8.15 -5.74 7.52
N THR A 112 7.92 -4.45 7.24
CA THR A 112 7.76 -3.91 5.87
C THR A 112 8.92 -4.26 4.96
N GLY A 113 10.15 -4.13 5.46
CA GLY A 113 11.34 -4.48 4.69
C GLY A 113 11.42 -5.97 4.36
N ALA A 114 11.04 -6.83 5.31
CA ALA A 114 11.00 -8.27 5.10
C ALA A 114 9.92 -8.67 4.07
N VAL A 115 8.72 -8.09 4.16
CA VAL A 115 7.65 -8.33 3.17
C VAL A 115 8.09 -7.90 1.78
N MET A 116 8.72 -6.73 1.66
CA MET A 116 9.22 -6.22 0.39
C MET A 116 10.33 -7.11 -0.18
N ALA A 117 11.34 -7.48 0.64
CA ALA A 117 12.44 -8.34 0.23
C ALA A 117 11.95 -9.73 -0.18
N ALA A 118 11.11 -10.35 0.63
CA ALA A 118 10.53 -11.66 0.34
C ALA A 118 9.66 -11.64 -0.93
N SER A 119 8.87 -10.57 -1.14
CA SER A 119 8.09 -10.40 -2.37
C SER A 119 8.97 -10.32 -3.62
N LEU A 120 10.07 -9.56 -3.55
CA LEU A 120 11.04 -9.47 -4.65
C LEU A 120 11.76 -10.80 -4.92
N PHE A 121 12.13 -11.54 -3.88
CA PHE A 121 12.83 -12.83 -4.05
C PHE A 121 11.90 -13.93 -4.55
N THR A 122 10.65 -13.94 -4.11
CA THR A 122 9.69 -15.02 -4.41
C THR A 122 8.90 -14.76 -5.69
N LEU A 123 8.31 -13.57 -5.82
CA LEU A 123 7.44 -13.22 -6.95
C LEU A 123 8.23 -12.55 -8.09
N GLY A 124 9.26 -11.79 -7.73
CA GLY A 124 9.99 -10.97 -8.69
C GLY A 124 9.30 -9.65 -9.01
N ARG A 125 9.92 -8.89 -9.92
CA ARG A 125 9.35 -7.65 -10.43
C ARG A 125 8.40 -7.93 -11.58
N LEU A 126 7.37 -7.13 -11.68
CA LEU A 126 6.50 -7.12 -12.83
C LEU A 126 7.30 -6.73 -14.09
N GLU A 127 7.07 -7.40 -15.21
CA GLU A 127 7.78 -7.14 -16.45
C GLU A 127 7.64 -5.67 -16.87
N GLY A 128 8.77 -5.03 -17.20
CA GLY A 128 8.85 -3.62 -17.54
C GLY A 128 9.02 -2.69 -16.31
N VAL A 129 8.87 -3.17 -15.09
CA VAL A 129 9.08 -2.38 -13.87
C VAL A 129 10.54 -2.46 -13.41
N SER A 130 11.16 -1.31 -13.24
CA SER A 130 12.54 -1.20 -12.74
C SER A 130 12.62 -1.37 -11.22
N ARG A 131 11.68 -0.80 -10.49
CA ARG A 131 11.58 -0.83 -9.03
C ARG A 131 10.11 -0.92 -8.60
N PRO A 132 9.74 -1.82 -7.68
CA PRO A 132 8.42 -1.77 -7.04
C PRO A 132 8.36 -0.57 -6.10
N ALA A 133 7.15 -0.11 -5.80
CA ALA A 133 6.93 1.05 -4.93
C ALA A 133 5.75 0.81 -3.98
N ILE A 134 5.86 1.30 -2.76
CA ILE A 134 4.78 1.27 -1.76
C ILE A 134 3.83 2.44 -2.04
N ALA A 135 2.56 2.14 -2.26
CA ALA A 135 1.52 3.11 -2.51
C ALA A 135 0.77 3.44 -1.21
N ALA A 136 0.89 4.65 -0.72
CA ALA A 136 0.21 5.11 0.49
C ALA A 136 -0.90 6.12 0.16
N LEU A 137 -2.07 5.95 0.78
CA LEU A 137 -3.21 6.85 0.63
C LEU A 137 -3.20 7.91 1.74
N PHE A 138 -3.31 9.16 1.33
CA PHE A 138 -3.42 10.32 2.22
C PHE A 138 -4.82 10.92 2.11
N PRO A 139 -5.47 11.24 3.24
CA PRO A 139 -6.72 11.98 3.20
C PRO A 139 -6.48 13.38 2.64
N THR A 140 -7.43 13.86 1.84
CA THR A 140 -7.46 15.23 1.33
C THR A 140 -8.75 15.92 1.76
N GLU A 141 -8.87 17.21 1.46
CA GLU A 141 -10.10 17.96 1.76
C GLU A 141 -11.33 17.31 1.14
N ASP A 142 -11.22 16.77 -0.10
CA ASP A 142 -12.34 16.24 -0.87
C ASP A 142 -12.22 14.75 -1.26
N GLY A 143 -11.33 13.99 -0.61
CA GLY A 143 -11.14 12.59 -0.92
C GLY A 143 -9.81 12.00 -0.47
N VAL A 144 -9.05 11.41 -1.40
CA VAL A 144 -7.74 10.81 -1.12
C VAL A 144 -6.74 11.13 -2.23
N ALA A 145 -5.49 11.34 -1.86
CA ALA A 145 -4.34 11.37 -2.77
C ALA A 145 -3.45 10.14 -2.56
N LEU A 146 -2.94 9.57 -3.65
CA LEU A 146 -1.99 8.46 -3.62
C LEU A 146 -0.57 9.01 -3.65
N VAL A 147 0.23 8.74 -2.63
CA VAL A 147 1.67 9.03 -2.62
C VAL A 147 2.44 7.78 -3.02
N LEU A 148 3.32 7.90 -4.00
CA LEU A 148 4.15 6.84 -4.54
C LEU A 148 5.55 7.39 -4.85
N ASP A 149 6.62 6.95 -4.23
CA ASP A 149 6.84 5.83 -3.34
C ASP A 149 6.80 6.27 -1.86
N ALA A 150 6.19 5.45 -1.01
CA ALA A 150 6.04 5.75 0.42
C ALA A 150 7.07 5.00 1.30
N GLY A 151 8.19 4.50 0.73
CA GLY A 151 9.25 3.92 1.53
C GLY A 151 9.93 2.65 1.02
N ALA A 152 9.67 2.23 -0.23
CA ALA A 152 10.34 1.06 -0.80
C ALA A 152 11.75 1.36 -1.31
N ASN A 153 12.01 2.58 -1.82
CA ASN A 153 13.27 2.93 -2.47
C ASN A 153 13.80 4.27 -1.98
N SER A 154 14.86 4.24 -1.18
CA SER A 154 15.53 5.46 -0.70
C SER A 154 16.31 6.16 -1.81
N ASP A 155 16.78 5.41 -2.78
CA ASP A 155 17.63 5.86 -3.89
C ASP A 155 16.91 5.65 -5.22
N CYS A 156 16.45 6.71 -5.85
CA CYS A 156 15.69 6.66 -7.09
C CYS A 156 16.44 7.31 -8.26
N LYS A 157 16.15 6.83 -9.46
CA LYS A 157 16.49 7.50 -10.72
C LYS A 157 15.21 8.12 -11.30
N ALA A 158 15.35 9.11 -12.18
CA ALA A 158 14.22 9.78 -12.81
C ALA A 158 13.26 8.81 -13.54
N GLN A 159 13.78 7.75 -14.14
CA GLN A 159 12.98 6.69 -14.76
C GLN A 159 12.10 5.94 -13.75
N HIS A 160 12.58 5.76 -12.50
CA HIS A 160 11.77 5.13 -11.45
C HIS A 160 10.56 6.00 -11.11
N LEU A 161 10.76 7.31 -10.91
CA LEU A 161 9.69 8.25 -10.61
C LEU A 161 8.67 8.33 -11.76
N SER A 162 9.13 8.31 -13.00
CA SER A 162 8.23 8.24 -14.17
C SER A 162 7.37 6.97 -14.15
N GLN A 163 7.97 5.81 -13.86
CA GLN A 163 7.22 4.56 -13.72
C GLN A 163 6.25 4.59 -12.51
N PHE A 164 6.63 5.22 -11.40
CA PHE A 164 5.74 5.42 -10.26
C PHE A 164 4.52 6.26 -10.65
N GLY A 165 4.71 7.31 -11.44
CA GLY A 165 3.61 8.12 -11.98
C GLY A 165 2.63 7.28 -12.81
N ILE A 166 3.15 6.41 -13.69
CA ILE A 166 2.32 5.51 -14.52
C ILE A 166 1.57 4.50 -13.64
N MET A 167 2.27 3.83 -12.72
CA MET A 167 1.65 2.85 -11.81
C MET A 167 0.61 3.49 -10.91
N GLY A 168 0.91 4.68 -10.36
CA GLY A 168 -0.01 5.43 -9.52
C GLY A 168 -1.26 5.90 -10.26
N ALA A 169 -1.11 6.40 -11.49
CA ALA A 169 -2.24 6.80 -12.33
C ALA A 169 -3.17 5.62 -12.65
N LEU A 170 -2.60 4.45 -12.97
CA LEU A 170 -3.39 3.25 -13.22
C LEU A 170 -4.09 2.75 -11.96
N TYR A 171 -3.39 2.72 -10.83
CA TYR A 171 -4.00 2.38 -9.55
C TYR A 171 -5.15 3.35 -9.18
N SER A 172 -4.93 4.65 -9.29
CA SER A 172 -5.95 5.66 -9.03
C SER A 172 -7.16 5.49 -9.94
N LYS A 173 -6.93 5.23 -11.23
CA LYS A 173 -8.01 5.00 -12.20
C LYS A 173 -8.83 3.75 -11.90
N PHE A 174 -8.19 2.62 -11.65
CA PHE A 174 -8.88 1.33 -11.54
C PHE A 174 -9.36 1.05 -10.11
N ILE A 175 -8.60 1.40 -9.09
CA ILE A 175 -8.94 1.14 -7.69
C ILE A 175 -9.71 2.30 -7.08
N LEU A 176 -9.21 3.54 -7.19
CA LEU A 176 -9.85 4.71 -6.62
C LEU A 176 -10.96 5.29 -7.52
N LYS A 177 -11.10 4.77 -8.75
CA LYS A 177 -12.15 5.14 -9.73
C LYS A 177 -12.07 6.60 -10.22
N VAL A 178 -10.90 7.20 -10.17
CA VAL A 178 -10.65 8.53 -10.74
C VAL A 178 -10.49 8.41 -12.25
N LYS A 179 -11.38 9.02 -13.03
CA LYS A 179 -11.43 8.82 -14.51
C LYS A 179 -10.14 9.25 -15.22
N ASN A 180 -9.58 10.41 -14.87
CA ASN A 180 -8.39 11.00 -15.45
C ASN A 180 -7.49 11.55 -14.34
N PRO A 181 -6.75 10.67 -13.62
CA PRO A 181 -6.00 11.06 -12.44
C PRO A 181 -4.95 12.12 -12.76
N LYS A 182 -4.94 13.21 -11.99
CA LYS A 182 -3.86 14.19 -12.03
C LYS A 182 -2.63 13.64 -11.34
N VAL A 183 -1.50 13.69 -12.00
CA VAL A 183 -0.20 13.25 -11.47
C VAL A 183 0.66 14.47 -11.20
N GLY A 184 1.10 14.66 -9.96
CA GLY A 184 2.03 15.71 -9.56
C GLY A 184 3.36 15.13 -9.12
N LEU A 185 4.44 15.86 -9.34
CA LEU A 185 5.77 15.53 -8.84
C LEU A 185 6.07 16.35 -7.58
N LEU A 186 6.34 15.68 -6.47
CA LEU A 186 6.65 16.36 -5.23
C LEU A 186 7.98 17.12 -5.33
N SER A 187 7.93 18.40 -5.02
CA SER A 187 9.07 19.31 -5.10
C SER A 187 9.02 20.38 -4.01
N ILE A 188 10.02 21.24 -3.95
CA ILE A 188 10.13 22.38 -3.02
C ILE A 188 9.49 23.66 -3.57
N GLY A 189 8.92 23.63 -4.76
CA GLY A 189 8.25 24.75 -5.44
C GLY A 189 7.58 24.29 -6.71
N GLU A 190 6.59 25.06 -7.17
CA GLU A 190 5.74 24.72 -8.32
C GLU A 190 6.45 24.87 -9.67
N GLU A 191 7.51 25.70 -9.74
CA GLU A 191 8.22 25.96 -10.98
C GLU A 191 9.05 24.74 -11.43
N GLN A 192 9.10 24.46 -12.71
CA GLN A 192 9.82 23.34 -13.31
C GLN A 192 11.32 23.30 -12.95
N SER A 193 11.92 24.46 -12.67
CA SER A 193 13.33 24.58 -12.30
C SER A 193 13.61 24.30 -10.83
N LYS A 194 12.58 24.13 -10.01
CA LYS A 194 12.72 23.87 -8.58
C LYS A 194 12.92 22.38 -8.27
N GLY A 195 13.72 22.14 -7.25
CA GLY A 195 14.03 20.79 -6.77
C GLY A 195 15.50 20.43 -6.95
N ASN A 196 15.81 19.18 -6.70
CA ASN A 196 17.13 18.60 -6.93
C ASN A 196 17.25 18.02 -8.35
N GLU A 197 18.41 17.49 -8.70
CA GLU A 197 18.67 16.90 -10.02
C GLU A 197 17.66 15.79 -10.36
N LEU A 198 17.30 14.95 -9.38
CA LEU A 198 16.31 13.88 -9.55
C LEU A 198 14.95 14.46 -9.95
N THR A 199 14.45 15.48 -9.23
CA THR A 199 13.15 16.10 -9.50
C THR A 199 13.11 16.76 -10.86
N ILE A 200 14.14 17.56 -11.20
CA ILE A 200 14.22 18.26 -12.49
C ILE A 200 14.26 17.24 -13.66
N ALA A 201 15.02 16.16 -13.52
CA ALA A 201 15.07 15.11 -14.55
C ALA A 201 13.75 14.33 -14.65
N SER A 202 13.09 14.05 -13.49
CA SER A 202 11.82 13.33 -13.43
C SER A 202 10.67 14.13 -14.02
N HIS A 203 10.66 15.45 -13.83
CA HIS A 203 9.65 16.33 -14.40
C HIS A 203 9.54 16.15 -15.92
N LYS A 204 10.68 16.16 -16.63
CA LYS A 204 10.73 15.99 -18.08
C LYS A 204 10.17 14.64 -18.53
N LEU A 205 10.48 13.57 -17.79
CA LEU A 205 10.00 12.22 -18.11
C LEU A 205 8.50 12.06 -17.84
N LEU A 206 8.00 12.65 -16.76
CA LEU A 206 6.56 12.61 -16.44
C LEU A 206 5.74 13.42 -17.45
N ASP A 207 6.24 14.57 -17.87
CA ASP A 207 5.59 15.42 -18.88
C ASP A 207 5.43 14.69 -20.21
N SER A 208 6.43 13.88 -20.60
CA SER A 208 6.41 13.09 -21.83
C SER A 208 5.75 11.71 -21.71
N ALA A 209 5.34 11.29 -20.50
CA ALA A 209 4.83 9.92 -20.24
C ALA A 209 3.38 9.67 -20.71
N GLY A 210 2.71 10.67 -21.28
CA GLY A 210 1.29 10.58 -21.69
C GLY A 210 0.34 10.42 -20.51
N LEU A 211 0.66 11.07 -19.41
CA LEU A 211 -0.13 11.18 -18.19
C LEU A 211 -0.85 12.53 -18.15
N ASN A 212 -1.88 12.65 -17.32
CA ASN A 212 -2.45 13.95 -16.94
C ASN A 212 -1.52 14.59 -15.89
N PHE A 213 -0.31 14.93 -16.33
CA PHE A 213 0.71 15.51 -15.46
C PHE A 213 0.41 16.99 -15.20
N CYS A 214 0.35 17.40 -13.93
CA CYS A 214 0.05 18.77 -13.52
C CYS A 214 1.30 19.56 -13.09
N GLY A 215 2.50 19.02 -13.28
CA GLY A 215 3.75 19.66 -12.89
C GLY A 215 4.19 19.34 -11.47
N ASN A 216 5.02 20.23 -10.89
CA ASN A 216 5.47 20.10 -9.52
C ASN A 216 4.33 20.47 -8.54
N VAL A 217 4.29 19.74 -7.41
CA VAL A 217 3.42 20.02 -6.27
C VAL A 217 4.24 20.09 -5.00
N GLU A 218 3.80 20.88 -4.03
CA GLU A 218 4.46 20.99 -2.73
C GLU A 218 3.79 20.09 -1.67
N GLY A 219 4.44 19.91 -0.52
CA GLY A 219 3.89 19.08 0.56
C GLY A 219 2.50 19.52 1.05
N ARG A 220 2.21 20.82 1.01
CA ARG A 220 0.88 21.37 1.35
C ARG A 220 -0.23 20.94 0.39
N ASP A 221 0.13 20.64 -0.86
CA ASP A 221 -0.83 20.30 -1.92
C ASP A 221 -1.32 18.86 -1.83
N ILE A 222 -0.57 18.01 -1.10
CA ILE A 222 -0.99 16.61 -0.83
C ILE A 222 -2.35 16.61 -0.11
N LEU A 223 -2.45 17.36 1.01
CA LEU A 223 -3.67 17.39 1.81
C LEU A 223 -4.79 18.21 1.17
N LYS A 224 -4.47 19.15 0.28
CA LYS A 224 -5.46 19.87 -0.53
C LYS A 224 -6.07 19.02 -1.65
N GLY A 225 -5.40 17.93 -2.05
CA GLY A 225 -5.84 17.13 -3.19
C GLY A 225 -5.61 17.81 -4.54
N THR A 226 -4.57 18.65 -4.68
CA THR A 226 -4.21 19.31 -5.95
C THR A 226 -3.90 18.28 -7.04
N ALA A 227 -3.32 17.13 -6.64
CA ALA A 227 -3.10 15.97 -7.50
C ALA A 227 -3.68 14.71 -6.85
N ASP A 228 -4.20 13.79 -7.68
CA ASP A 228 -4.72 12.49 -7.25
C ASP A 228 -3.58 11.49 -6.98
N VAL A 229 -2.44 11.70 -7.63
CA VAL A 229 -1.21 10.91 -7.48
C VAL A 229 -0.05 11.86 -7.29
N VAL A 230 0.67 11.71 -6.20
CA VAL A 230 1.87 12.49 -5.88
C VAL A 230 3.09 11.56 -5.93
N VAL A 231 4.01 11.85 -6.82
CA VAL A 231 5.22 11.04 -7.07
C VAL A 231 6.39 11.61 -6.32
N CYS A 232 7.11 10.77 -5.60
CA CYS A 232 8.39 11.10 -4.94
C CYS A 232 9.29 9.86 -4.83
N ASP A 233 10.52 10.01 -4.37
CA ASP A 233 11.32 8.87 -3.92
C ASP A 233 10.82 8.37 -2.56
N GLY A 234 11.18 7.12 -2.22
CA GLY A 234 10.71 6.50 -0.99
C GLY A 234 11.31 7.10 0.29
N PHE A 235 12.45 7.78 0.21
CA PHE A 235 13.00 8.48 1.37
C PHE A 235 12.10 9.64 1.78
N VAL A 236 11.78 10.52 0.83
CA VAL A 236 10.88 11.65 1.05
C VAL A 236 9.47 11.17 1.39
N GLY A 237 8.95 10.18 0.66
CA GLY A 237 7.61 9.65 0.88
C GLY A 237 7.43 9.01 2.26
N ASN A 238 8.42 8.26 2.76
CA ASN A 238 8.38 7.68 4.11
C ASN A 238 8.44 8.75 5.21
N ILE A 239 9.24 9.81 5.01
CA ILE A 239 9.28 10.94 5.95
C ILE A 239 7.90 11.61 6.04
N ILE A 240 7.27 11.90 4.89
CA ILE A 240 5.95 12.52 4.85
C ILE A 240 4.90 11.61 5.48
N LEU A 241 4.92 10.32 5.19
CA LEU A 241 4.00 9.34 5.77
C LEU A 241 4.12 9.31 7.29
N LYS A 242 5.33 9.14 7.81
CA LYS A 242 5.58 9.11 9.27
C LYS A 242 5.24 10.43 9.96
N PHE A 243 5.50 11.55 9.30
CA PHE A 243 5.12 12.87 9.81
C PHE A 243 3.60 13.02 9.87
N ALA A 244 2.87 12.63 8.83
CA ALA A 244 1.41 12.70 8.79
C ALA A 244 0.76 11.81 9.88
N GLU A 245 1.23 10.55 10.02
CA GLU A 245 0.80 9.62 11.09
C GLU A 245 1.00 10.23 12.48
N SER A 246 2.19 10.79 12.73
CA SER A 246 2.55 11.43 13.99
C SER A 246 1.72 12.69 14.26
N THR A 247 1.47 13.50 13.24
CA THR A 247 0.67 14.73 13.33
C THR A 247 -0.76 14.43 13.71
N GLY A 248 -1.41 13.43 13.10
CA GLY A 248 -2.77 13.01 13.45
C GLY A 248 -2.88 12.56 14.91
N SER A 249 -1.92 11.79 15.40
CA SER A 249 -1.81 11.33 16.78
C SER A 249 -1.60 12.52 17.75
N PHE A 250 -0.68 13.42 17.44
CA PHE A 250 -0.38 14.62 18.21
C PHE A 250 -1.60 15.52 18.35
N MET A 251 -2.27 15.85 17.24
CA MET A 251 -3.47 16.70 17.23
C MET A 251 -4.59 16.09 18.09
N SER A 252 -4.82 14.78 17.98
CA SER A 252 -5.80 14.05 18.79
C SER A 252 -5.49 14.17 20.30
N THR A 253 -4.21 14.03 20.68
CA THR A 253 -3.75 14.13 22.06
C THR A 253 -3.90 15.55 22.61
N LEU A 254 -3.51 16.55 21.81
CA LEU A 254 -3.63 17.95 22.17
C LEU A 254 -5.10 18.36 22.40
N LEU A 255 -5.99 17.94 21.51
CA LEU A 255 -7.42 18.21 21.59
C LEU A 255 -8.02 17.58 22.87
N ARG A 256 -7.70 16.32 23.15
CA ARG A 256 -8.13 15.64 24.39
C ARG A 256 -7.66 16.37 25.65
N LYS A 257 -6.40 16.85 25.66
CA LYS A 257 -5.84 17.58 26.79
C LYS A 257 -6.60 18.89 27.03
N LYS A 258 -6.97 19.61 25.97
CA LYS A 258 -7.74 20.87 26.07
C LYS A 258 -9.20 20.65 26.50
N ILE A 259 -9.84 19.56 26.08
CA ILE A 259 -11.22 19.23 26.46
C ILE A 259 -11.30 18.82 27.94
N ARG A 260 -10.38 17.98 28.44
CA ARG A 260 -10.41 17.45 29.81
C ARG A 260 -10.32 18.50 30.93
N GLY A 261 -9.86 19.69 30.64
CA GLY A 261 -9.73 20.76 31.63
C GLY A 261 -10.95 21.69 31.79
N ASN A 262 -12.03 21.47 31.01
CA ASN A 262 -13.17 22.38 30.98
C ASN A 262 -14.49 21.62 30.88
N LEU A 263 -15.40 21.85 31.86
CA LEU A 263 -16.69 21.17 31.92
C LEU A 263 -17.57 21.44 30.67
N PHE A 264 -17.62 22.71 30.22
CA PHE A 264 -18.39 23.08 29.04
C PHE A 264 -17.81 22.46 27.77
N ALA A 265 -16.46 22.40 27.64
CA ALA A 265 -15.81 21.71 26.54
C ALA A 265 -16.08 20.20 26.52
N THR A 266 -16.17 19.58 27.71
CA THR A 266 -16.50 18.15 27.84
C THR A 266 -17.93 17.86 27.38
N ILE A 267 -18.91 18.71 27.79
CA ILE A 267 -20.31 18.61 27.34
C ILE A 267 -20.40 18.84 25.83
N GLY A 268 -19.75 19.87 25.31
CA GLY A 268 -19.69 20.15 23.87
C GLY A 268 -19.07 18.98 23.08
N ALA A 269 -17.98 18.40 23.57
CA ALA A 269 -17.35 17.24 22.93
C ALA A 269 -18.25 15.99 22.96
N PHE A 270 -19.04 15.81 23.99
CA PHE A 270 -20.03 14.74 24.06
C PHE A 270 -21.12 14.89 22.99
N LEU A 271 -21.65 16.11 22.84
CA LEU A 271 -22.64 16.44 21.79
C LEU A 271 -22.05 16.26 20.37
N MET A 272 -20.78 16.59 20.18
CA MET A 272 -20.06 16.47 18.91
C MET A 272 -19.43 15.07 18.68
N LYS A 273 -19.72 14.08 19.53
CA LYS A 273 -19.08 12.75 19.47
C LYS A 273 -19.17 12.09 18.09
N ALA A 274 -20.29 12.27 17.38
CA ALA A 274 -20.47 11.73 16.03
C ALA A 274 -19.52 12.41 15.01
N ALA A 275 -19.42 13.74 15.07
CA ALA A 275 -18.53 14.52 14.21
C ALA A 275 -17.04 14.18 14.46
N PHE A 276 -16.63 14.08 15.73
CA PHE A 276 -15.27 13.65 16.09
C PHE A 276 -14.96 12.23 15.65
N ARG A 277 -15.94 11.34 15.68
CA ARG A 277 -15.77 9.96 15.19
C ARG A 277 -15.57 9.97 13.67
N SER A 278 -16.39 10.70 12.93
CA SER A 278 -16.25 10.86 11.47
C SER A 278 -14.90 11.47 11.09
N PHE A 279 -14.51 12.57 11.75
CA PHE A 279 -13.21 13.21 11.54
C PHE A 279 -12.04 12.25 11.80
N ARG A 280 -12.08 11.51 12.91
CA ARG A 280 -11.03 10.51 13.20
C ARG A 280 -10.99 9.41 12.14
N GLN A 281 -12.15 8.95 11.65
CA GLN A 281 -12.22 7.94 10.59
C GLN A 281 -11.61 8.45 9.29
N SER A 282 -11.85 9.71 8.92
CA SER A 282 -11.24 10.31 7.71
C SER A 282 -9.70 10.38 7.78
N LEU A 283 -9.12 10.47 8.98
CA LEU A 283 -7.67 10.49 9.19
C LEU A 283 -7.06 9.09 9.43
N ASP A 284 -7.89 8.06 9.56
CA ASP A 284 -7.43 6.72 9.92
C ASP A 284 -7.00 5.95 8.68
N SER A 285 -5.71 5.68 8.54
CA SER A 285 -5.15 4.85 7.47
C SER A 285 -5.76 3.44 7.43
N ALA A 286 -6.33 2.96 8.55
CA ALA A 286 -7.05 1.69 8.63
C ALA A 286 -8.28 1.61 7.70
N GLU A 287 -8.86 2.76 7.32
CA GLU A 287 -9.98 2.81 6.37
C GLU A 287 -9.57 2.38 4.97
N TYR A 288 -8.31 2.61 4.60
CA TYR A 288 -7.83 2.35 3.24
C TYR A 288 -7.25 0.94 3.04
N GLY A 289 -7.12 0.15 4.11
CA GLY A 289 -6.78 -1.27 3.99
C GLY A 289 -5.32 -1.59 3.72
N GLY A 290 -4.39 -0.71 4.13
CA GLY A 290 -2.95 -0.91 3.95
C GLY A 290 -2.40 -0.31 2.66
N ALA A 291 -1.11 -0.52 2.42
CA ALA A 291 -0.35 0.01 1.31
C ALA A 291 0.02 -1.12 0.32
N PRO A 292 -0.52 -1.13 -0.90
CA PRO A 292 -0.12 -2.12 -1.90
C PRO A 292 1.32 -1.88 -2.37
N LEU A 293 2.05 -2.95 -2.57
CA LEU A 293 3.37 -2.95 -3.19
C LEU A 293 3.19 -3.10 -4.71
N LEU A 294 3.15 -1.98 -5.41
CA LEU A 294 2.98 -1.96 -6.86
C LEU A 294 4.28 -2.31 -7.59
N GLY A 295 4.17 -3.01 -8.70
CA GLY A 295 5.32 -3.35 -9.55
C GLY A 295 6.03 -4.65 -9.20
N ILE A 296 5.47 -5.48 -8.32
CA ILE A 296 5.83 -6.91 -8.16
C ILE A 296 4.91 -7.80 -9.01
N ASP A 297 5.39 -8.98 -9.39
CA ASP A 297 4.58 -9.94 -10.19
C ASP A 297 3.61 -10.74 -9.29
N GLY A 298 2.77 -10.01 -8.59
CA GLY A 298 1.74 -10.50 -7.67
C GLY A 298 1.02 -9.36 -6.98
N VAL A 299 -0.03 -9.66 -6.22
CA VAL A 299 -0.72 -8.68 -5.38
C VAL A 299 -0.25 -8.85 -3.94
N CYS A 300 0.47 -7.86 -3.43
CA CYS A 300 0.92 -7.83 -2.04
C CYS A 300 0.46 -6.53 -1.37
N ILE A 301 -0.15 -6.66 -0.20
CA ILE A 301 -0.59 -5.52 0.60
C ILE A 301 0.15 -5.53 1.93
N ILE A 302 0.80 -4.42 2.23
CA ILE A 302 1.53 -4.19 3.47
C ILE A 302 0.64 -3.37 4.40
N CYS A 303 0.32 -3.94 5.56
CA CYS A 303 -0.43 -3.26 6.61
C CYS A 303 0.53 -2.71 7.66
N HIS A 304 0.08 -1.73 8.44
CA HIS A 304 0.87 -1.20 9.55
C HIS A 304 0.95 -2.21 10.70
N GLY A 305 2.08 -2.26 11.44
CA GLY A 305 2.27 -3.19 12.55
C GLY A 305 1.18 -3.12 13.63
N ASN A 306 0.63 -1.93 13.89
CA ASN A 306 -0.47 -1.75 14.84
C ASN A 306 -1.87 -1.92 14.23
N SER A 307 -2.00 -2.57 13.07
CA SER A 307 -3.27 -2.71 12.35
C SER A 307 -4.37 -3.34 13.20
N SER A 308 -5.52 -2.69 13.19
CA SER A 308 -6.73 -3.18 13.83
C SER A 308 -7.40 -4.28 12.98
N PRO A 309 -8.32 -5.09 13.57
CA PRO A 309 -9.12 -6.03 12.78
C PRO A 309 -9.86 -5.38 11.62
N ARG A 310 -10.27 -4.11 11.76
CA ARG A 310 -10.91 -3.33 10.68
C ARG A 310 -9.94 -3.05 9.53
N ALA A 311 -8.69 -2.69 9.84
CA ALA A 311 -7.66 -2.47 8.83
C ALA A 311 -7.40 -3.75 8.01
N ILE A 312 -7.24 -4.89 8.68
CA ILE A 312 -7.04 -6.19 8.02
C ILE A 312 -8.24 -6.56 7.14
N LYS A 313 -9.48 -6.38 7.66
CA LYS A 313 -10.69 -6.58 6.83
C LYS A 313 -10.65 -5.72 5.57
N ASN A 314 -10.28 -4.44 5.68
CA ASN A 314 -10.21 -3.52 4.54
C ASN A 314 -9.07 -3.90 3.58
N ALA A 315 -7.93 -4.41 4.09
CA ALA A 315 -6.85 -4.95 3.26
C ALA A 315 -7.31 -6.17 2.43
N ILE A 316 -8.12 -7.03 3.01
CA ILE A 316 -8.71 -8.16 2.28
C ILE A 316 -9.64 -7.66 1.16
N ILE A 317 -10.47 -6.66 1.43
CA ILE A 317 -11.35 -6.05 0.41
C ILE A 317 -10.51 -5.45 -0.72
N LEU A 318 -9.46 -4.71 -0.37
CA LEU A 318 -8.55 -4.11 -1.36
C LEU A 318 -7.85 -5.18 -2.21
N ALA A 319 -7.36 -6.27 -1.59
CA ALA A 319 -6.72 -7.37 -2.31
C ALA A 319 -7.68 -8.01 -3.32
N VAL A 320 -8.93 -8.26 -2.92
CA VAL A 320 -9.99 -8.78 -3.81
C VAL A 320 -10.21 -7.83 -4.99
N ASP A 321 -10.29 -6.53 -4.74
CA ASP A 321 -10.51 -5.53 -5.79
C ASP A 321 -9.32 -5.46 -6.77
N MET A 322 -8.08 -5.53 -6.27
CA MET A 322 -6.88 -5.51 -7.11
C MET A 322 -6.80 -6.76 -8.01
N VAL A 323 -7.12 -7.94 -7.46
CA VAL A 323 -7.14 -9.19 -8.23
C VAL A 323 -8.24 -9.15 -9.28
N ARG A 324 -9.47 -8.80 -8.93
CA ARG A 324 -10.61 -8.70 -9.87
C ARG A 324 -10.37 -7.74 -11.02
N LYS A 325 -9.75 -6.60 -10.73
CA LYS A 325 -9.47 -5.56 -11.72
C LYS A 325 -8.17 -5.79 -12.47
N GLN A 326 -7.47 -6.89 -12.18
CA GLN A 326 -6.23 -7.28 -12.85
C GLN A 326 -5.21 -6.14 -12.94
N VAL A 327 -5.02 -5.39 -11.86
CA VAL A 327 -4.21 -4.16 -11.83
C VAL A 327 -2.80 -4.39 -12.37
N ASN A 328 -2.18 -5.52 -12.03
CA ASN A 328 -0.83 -5.88 -12.50
C ASN A 328 -0.78 -6.13 -14.02
N VAL A 329 -1.84 -6.72 -14.60
CA VAL A 329 -1.92 -6.93 -16.06
C VAL A 329 -1.95 -5.58 -16.77
N VAL A 330 -2.79 -4.66 -16.29
CA VAL A 330 -2.90 -3.31 -16.87
C VAL A 330 -1.60 -2.51 -16.75
N ILE A 331 -0.91 -2.60 -15.61
CA ILE A 331 0.40 -1.96 -15.41
C ILE A 331 1.43 -2.52 -16.40
N ARG A 332 1.50 -3.85 -16.52
CA ARG A 332 2.42 -4.54 -17.44
C ARG A 332 2.21 -4.11 -18.89
N GLU A 333 0.96 -4.11 -19.35
CA GLU A 333 0.62 -3.70 -20.73
C GLU A 333 1.01 -2.25 -21.01
N LYS A 334 0.71 -1.34 -20.08
CA LYS A 334 1.04 0.08 -20.26
C LYS A 334 2.54 0.34 -20.31
N LEU A 335 3.32 -0.33 -19.45
CA LEU A 335 4.76 -0.17 -19.41
C LEU A 335 5.47 -0.80 -20.62
N ARG A 336 4.96 -1.91 -21.16
CA ARG A 336 5.46 -2.49 -22.42
C ARG A 336 5.34 -1.51 -23.59
N VAL A 337 4.18 -0.85 -23.71
CA VAL A 337 3.95 0.14 -24.78
C VAL A 337 4.91 1.33 -24.65
N ASN A 338 5.13 1.82 -23.44
CA ASN A 338 6.04 2.96 -23.19
C ASN A 338 7.53 2.58 -23.34
N GLY A 339 7.91 1.34 -23.04
CA GLY A 339 9.28 0.83 -23.23
C GLY A 339 9.65 0.51 -24.67
N SER A 340 8.68 0.45 -25.58
CA SER A 340 8.87 0.19 -27.01
C SER A 340 9.10 1.46 -27.83
N GLN A 341 9.12 2.65 -27.24
CA GLN A 341 9.57 3.85 -27.94
C GLN A 341 11.11 3.84 -28.01
N PRO A 342 11.72 3.85 -29.21
CA PRO A 342 13.17 3.86 -29.33
C PRO A 342 13.71 5.13 -28.65
N GLU A 343 14.77 4.96 -27.85
CA GLU A 343 15.61 6.06 -27.40
C GLU A 343 15.91 6.92 -28.63
N SER A 344 15.44 8.16 -28.64
CA SER A 344 15.89 9.14 -29.62
C SER A 344 17.41 9.29 -29.40
N VAL A 345 18.19 8.66 -30.28
CA VAL A 345 19.63 8.78 -30.36
C VAL A 345 19.94 10.28 -30.51
N VAL A 346 20.31 10.89 -29.41
CA VAL A 346 20.96 12.21 -29.45
C VAL A 346 22.30 11.99 -30.13
N ASN A 347 22.32 12.26 -31.41
CA ASN A 347 23.50 12.19 -32.24
C ASN A 347 24.53 13.27 -31.76
N PRO A 348 25.71 12.90 -31.27
CA PRO A 348 26.70 13.88 -30.83
C PRO A 348 27.57 14.25 -32.04
N THR A 349 26.99 14.85 -33.07
CA THR A 349 27.74 15.40 -34.19
C THR A 349 27.27 16.81 -34.48
N ASN A 350 27.85 17.76 -33.77
CA ASN A 350 28.22 19.09 -34.28
C ASN A 350 29.20 19.76 -33.30
N ARG A 351 30.45 19.27 -33.31
CA ARG A 351 31.62 20.10 -33.02
C ARG A 351 32.37 20.19 -34.32
N ILE A 352 32.79 21.39 -34.67
CA ILE A 352 33.70 21.87 -35.69
C ILE A 352 32.95 22.68 -36.78
N ALA A 353 32.91 23.96 -36.61
CA ALA A 353 33.49 25.02 -37.48
C ALA A 353 33.35 26.36 -36.72
#